data_2c5ef5d475684d89a50bbdfc5de73bf7
#
_entry.id   2c5ef5d475684d89a50bbdfc5de73bf7
#
_cell.length_a   1.000
_cell.length_b   1.000
_cell.length_c   1.000
_cell.angle_alpha   90.00
_cell.angle_beta   90.00
_cell.angle_gamma   90.00
#
_symmetry.space_group_name_H-M   'P 1'
#
loop_
_entity.id
_entity.type
_entity.pdbx_description
1 polymer ?
#
loop_
_entity_poly.entity_id
_entity_poly.type
_entity_poly.pdbx_seq_one_letter_code
_entity_poly.pdbx_strand_id
1 'polypeptide(L)'
;MFLWVLFKYIFLYPYILICALITYYIYNEEKPFYAPIEVVKKDEEIGDTIEAKKVSLHDEFPCYQKKDKPLDALNTIKLFLGLIFLGIPRLIINLYLARQVTNKIINYLKSKNSEGKPTSKEDIDVMVGIVTKYTTLHLTFAGLFYSKKRLPDSKILPVYQKYFGPDYKIDYDSKFGCYISNHTCAYDMMISMALFGTGFVAKIGAGKVPIIGPMIKSMQSILVDRSSTNAKENILDILDKRQKRYYEGEPVMPFMIFPEGTTSSGRHLLPFKKGAFGSLLPVKATFIHPNLYENYHLGVGSSDVGCNYIRSLANLYNKVEYVELPILTPNDYMYENFAHLGKEKWEIFAEVCRSVMCELGDFEKSEFGLKDSFRYCSCIKEKKLLDRETYKIH
;
A
#
# COMPACT_ATOMS: atom_id res chain seq x y z
N MET A 1 25.05 0.49 43.15
CA MET A 1 23.65 0.49 43.61
C MET A 1 22.90 1.74 43.17
N PHE A 2 23.36 2.94 43.47
CA PHE A 2 22.71 4.21 43.12
C PHE A 2 22.44 4.38 41.60
N LEU A 3 23.46 4.16 40.75
CA LEU A 3 23.33 4.25 39.27
C LEU A 3 22.30 3.25 38.70
N TRP A 4 22.19 2.06 39.31
CA TRP A 4 21.18 1.06 38.89
C TRP A 4 19.75 1.48 39.26
N VAL A 5 19.56 2.10 40.42
CA VAL A 5 18.28 2.67 40.85
C VAL A 5 17.90 3.81 39.93
N LEU A 6 18.84 4.73 39.64
CA LEU A 6 18.65 5.86 38.72
C LEU A 6 18.27 5.38 37.31
N PHE A 7 18.97 4.36 36.79
CA PHE A 7 18.66 3.75 35.51
C PHE A 7 17.22 3.20 35.45
N LYS A 8 16.77 2.49 36.50
CA LYS A 8 15.41 1.96 36.57
C LYS A 8 14.35 3.06 36.46
N TYR A 9 14.49 4.13 37.22
CA TYR A 9 13.49 5.21 37.29
C TYR A 9 13.53 6.13 36.09
N ILE A 10 14.68 6.42 35.53
CA ILE A 10 14.82 7.36 34.41
C ILE A 10 14.60 6.67 33.04
N PHE A 11 15.02 5.42 32.90
CA PHE A 11 14.99 4.75 31.58
C PHE A 11 14.06 3.54 31.55
N LEU A 12 14.20 2.59 32.48
CA LEU A 12 13.51 1.30 32.38
C LEU A 12 12.00 1.42 32.61
N TYR A 13 11.56 2.08 33.67
CA TYR A 13 10.14 2.22 33.97
C TYR A 13 9.39 3.08 32.97
N PRO A 14 9.91 4.26 32.54
CA PRO A 14 9.29 5.01 31.44
C PRO A 14 9.23 4.21 30.13
N TYR A 15 10.26 3.43 29.80
CA TYR A 15 10.25 2.57 28.64
C TYR A 15 9.16 1.51 28.68
N ILE A 16 9.03 0.78 29.81
CA ILE A 16 7.97 -0.20 30.01
C ILE A 16 6.57 0.46 29.95
N LEU A 17 6.42 1.64 30.54
CA LEU A 17 5.18 2.40 30.50
C LEU A 17 4.81 2.80 29.06
N ILE A 18 5.76 3.27 28.27
CA ILE A 18 5.56 3.59 26.84
C ILE A 18 5.08 2.36 26.10
N CYS A 19 5.71 1.21 26.28
CA CYS A 19 5.29 -0.05 25.66
C CYS A 19 3.86 -0.45 26.07
N ALA A 20 3.51 -0.27 27.34
CA ALA A 20 2.16 -0.55 27.83
C ALA A 20 1.11 0.40 27.22
N LEU A 21 1.43 1.70 27.13
CA LEU A 21 0.55 2.68 26.50
C LEU A 21 0.35 2.40 25.00
N ILE A 22 1.41 2.04 24.28
CA ILE A 22 1.32 1.65 22.86
C ILE A 22 0.48 0.38 22.72
N THR A 23 0.69 -0.63 23.57
CA THR A 23 -0.09 -1.87 23.55
C THR A 23 -1.59 -1.58 23.77
N TYR A 24 -1.89 -0.76 24.79
CA TYR A 24 -3.26 -0.33 25.08
C TYR A 24 -3.90 0.43 23.92
N TYR A 25 -3.14 1.35 23.29
CA TYR A 25 -3.60 2.09 22.12
C TYR A 25 -3.92 1.16 20.94
N ILE A 26 -2.99 0.25 20.59
CA ILE A 26 -3.21 -0.72 19.50
C ILE A 26 -4.42 -1.60 19.79
N TYR A 27 -4.54 -2.10 21.04
CA TYR A 27 -5.68 -2.91 21.45
C TYR A 27 -7.02 -2.20 21.23
N ASN A 28 -7.12 -0.93 21.64
CA ASN A 28 -8.36 -0.17 21.50
C ASN A 28 -8.66 0.21 20.04
N GLU A 29 -7.65 0.53 19.24
CA GLU A 29 -7.83 0.82 17.82
C GLU A 29 -8.24 -0.41 17.01
N GLU A 30 -7.73 -1.60 17.34
CA GLU A 30 -8.01 -2.82 16.59
C GLU A 30 -9.26 -3.58 17.06
N LYS A 31 -9.57 -3.55 18.37
CA LYS A 31 -10.70 -4.28 18.95
C LYS A 31 -12.02 -4.12 18.18
N PRO A 32 -12.41 -2.93 17.72
CA PRO A 32 -13.65 -2.76 16.97
C PRO A 32 -13.73 -3.57 15.67
N PHE A 33 -12.59 -3.83 15.02
CA PHE A 33 -12.52 -4.56 13.74
C PHE A 33 -12.77 -6.06 13.87
N TYR A 34 -12.80 -6.61 15.08
CA TYR A 34 -13.10 -8.00 15.34
C TYR A 34 -14.51 -8.22 15.93
N ALA A 35 -15.21 -7.14 16.25
CA ALA A 35 -16.55 -7.25 16.80
C ALA A 35 -17.55 -7.71 15.71
N PRO A 36 -18.46 -8.64 15.99
CA PRO A 36 -19.55 -8.95 15.08
C PRO A 36 -20.47 -7.74 14.99
N ILE A 37 -20.62 -7.19 13.80
CA ILE A 37 -21.49 -6.05 13.51
C ILE A 37 -22.51 -6.51 12.48
N GLU A 38 -23.78 -6.49 12.86
CA GLU A 38 -24.90 -6.74 11.97
C GLU A 38 -25.33 -5.42 11.32
N VAL A 39 -25.49 -5.45 10.01
CA VAL A 39 -26.04 -4.34 9.24
C VAL A 39 -27.37 -4.77 8.62
N VAL A 40 -28.31 -3.84 8.57
CA VAL A 40 -29.60 -4.07 7.95
C VAL A 40 -29.50 -3.66 6.48
N LYS A 41 -29.65 -4.61 5.57
CA LYS A 41 -29.89 -4.33 4.16
C LYS A 41 -31.36 -4.03 3.96
N LYS A 42 -31.68 -2.87 3.36
CA LYS A 42 -32.98 -2.65 2.72
C LYS A 42 -32.90 -3.37 1.38
N ASP A 43 -33.61 -4.46 1.20
CA ASP A 43 -33.72 -5.12 -0.08
C ASP A 43 -34.44 -4.18 -1.09
N GLU A 44 -34.06 -4.29 -2.36
CA GLU A 44 -34.74 -3.63 -3.46
C GLU A 44 -36.21 -4.05 -3.47
N GLU A 45 -37.10 -3.10 -3.72
CA GLU A 45 -38.55 -3.27 -3.76
C GLU A 45 -38.95 -4.49 -4.58
N ILE A 46 -39.36 -5.56 -3.91
CA ILE A 46 -40.13 -6.64 -4.48
C ILE A 46 -41.47 -6.66 -3.72
N GLY A 47 -42.41 -5.86 -4.17
CA GLY A 47 -43.76 -5.82 -3.59
C GLY A 47 -43.81 -5.11 -2.23
N ASP A 48 -45.03 -4.79 -1.75
CA ASP A 48 -45.33 -3.91 -0.60
C ASP A 48 -44.77 -4.31 0.78
N THR A 49 -43.82 -5.21 0.88
CA THR A 49 -43.20 -5.63 2.16
C THR A 49 -41.69 -5.59 2.07
N ILE A 50 -41.08 -4.60 2.74
CA ILE A 50 -39.63 -4.49 2.90
C ILE A 50 -39.23 -5.40 4.06
N GLU A 51 -38.77 -6.62 3.80
CA GLU A 51 -38.08 -7.43 4.80
C GLU A 51 -36.61 -6.98 4.91
N ALA A 52 -36.27 -6.38 6.03
CA ALA A 52 -34.91 -5.95 6.32
C ALA A 52 -34.03 -7.18 6.69
N LYS A 53 -33.17 -7.63 5.78
CA LYS A 53 -32.24 -8.74 6.02
C LYS A 53 -31.04 -8.27 6.83
N LYS A 54 -30.81 -8.88 8.00
CA LYS A 54 -29.59 -8.69 8.79
C LYS A 54 -28.44 -9.44 8.14
N VAL A 55 -27.34 -8.74 7.84
CA VAL A 55 -26.13 -9.29 7.23
C VAL A 55 -24.94 -8.88 8.09
N SER A 56 -23.95 -9.75 8.25
CA SER A 56 -22.69 -9.37 8.86
C SER A 56 -21.99 -8.29 8.03
N LEU A 57 -21.51 -7.22 8.67
CA LEU A 57 -20.74 -6.17 8.00
C LEU A 57 -19.50 -6.73 7.31
N HIS A 58 -18.89 -7.76 7.87
CA HIS A 58 -17.71 -8.40 7.32
C HIS A 58 -18.02 -9.21 6.05
N ASP A 59 -19.18 -9.84 5.98
CA ASP A 59 -19.64 -10.56 4.79
C ASP A 59 -20.07 -9.60 3.69
N GLU A 60 -20.60 -8.42 4.06
CA GLU A 60 -20.91 -7.36 3.10
C GLU A 60 -19.66 -6.75 2.47
N PHE A 61 -18.55 -6.63 3.21
CA PHE A 61 -17.30 -6.00 2.75
C PHE A 61 -16.08 -6.91 2.97
N PRO A 62 -16.01 -8.08 2.36
CA PRO A 62 -14.96 -9.07 2.64
C PRO A 62 -13.56 -8.58 2.30
N CYS A 63 -13.44 -7.64 1.35
CA CYS A 63 -12.16 -7.04 0.94
C CYS A 63 -11.53 -6.14 2.02
N TYR A 64 -12.28 -5.69 3.02
CA TYR A 64 -11.78 -4.87 4.12
C TYR A 64 -11.70 -5.61 5.45
N GLN A 65 -12.22 -6.82 5.51
CA GLN A 65 -12.18 -7.63 6.73
C GLN A 65 -10.73 -7.96 7.11
N LYS A 66 -10.37 -7.72 8.36
CA LYS A 66 -9.12 -8.20 8.94
C LYS A 66 -9.11 -9.73 9.03
N LYS A 67 -8.00 -10.35 8.65
CA LYS A 67 -7.87 -11.81 8.57
C LYS A 67 -7.13 -12.42 9.76
N ASP A 68 -6.50 -11.62 10.59
CA ASP A 68 -5.80 -12.06 11.79
C ASP A 68 -6.77 -12.32 12.96
N LYS A 69 -6.27 -12.99 13.99
CA LYS A 69 -7.04 -13.26 15.21
C LYS A 69 -7.15 -12.02 16.09
N PRO A 70 -8.25 -11.89 16.84
CA PRO A 70 -8.41 -10.83 17.83
C PRO A 70 -7.26 -10.81 18.83
N LEU A 71 -6.99 -9.63 19.38
CA LEU A 71 -6.07 -9.45 20.50
C LEU A 71 -6.76 -9.92 21.79
N ASP A 72 -6.76 -11.23 22.06
CA ASP A 72 -7.09 -11.80 23.37
C ASP A 72 -6.01 -11.47 24.41
N ALA A 73 -6.19 -11.92 25.64
CA ALA A 73 -5.24 -11.65 26.71
C ALA A 73 -3.83 -12.16 26.39
N LEU A 74 -3.72 -13.36 25.83
CA LEU A 74 -2.43 -13.97 25.48
C LEU A 74 -1.74 -13.21 24.36
N ASN A 75 -2.46 -12.87 23.29
CA ASN A 75 -1.93 -12.12 22.15
C ASN A 75 -1.58 -10.67 22.56
N THR A 76 -2.31 -10.08 23.50
CA THR A 76 -1.99 -8.76 24.09
C THR A 76 -0.69 -8.82 24.88
N ILE A 77 -0.47 -9.86 25.70
CA ILE A 77 0.79 -10.07 26.44
C ILE A 77 1.94 -10.29 25.44
N LYS A 78 1.76 -11.12 24.41
CA LYS A 78 2.77 -11.33 23.35
C LYS A 78 3.12 -10.02 22.64
N LEU A 79 2.13 -9.20 22.31
CA LEU A 79 2.34 -7.88 21.71
C LEU A 79 3.16 -6.97 22.64
N PHE A 80 2.79 -6.90 23.92
CA PHE A 80 3.51 -6.09 24.91
C PHE A 80 4.98 -6.51 25.06
N LEU A 81 5.23 -7.80 25.24
CA LEU A 81 6.60 -8.32 25.31
C LEU A 81 7.35 -8.12 23.99
N GLY A 82 6.68 -8.38 22.87
CA GLY A 82 7.25 -8.13 21.53
C GLY A 82 7.63 -6.66 21.32
N LEU A 83 6.84 -5.70 21.79
CA LEU A 83 7.17 -4.28 21.72
C LEU A 83 8.40 -3.95 22.59
N ILE A 84 8.50 -4.52 23.79
CA ILE A 84 9.67 -4.30 24.67
C ILE A 84 10.97 -4.79 24.02
N PHE A 85 10.97 -6.02 23.52
CA PHE A 85 12.24 -6.67 23.09
C PHE A 85 12.57 -6.43 21.62
N LEU A 86 11.57 -6.22 20.77
CA LEU A 86 11.72 -6.11 19.32
C LEU A 86 11.17 -4.79 18.75
N GLY A 87 9.91 -4.48 19.04
CA GLY A 87 9.16 -3.42 18.34
C GLY A 87 9.78 -2.03 18.49
N ILE A 88 10.01 -1.58 19.70
CA ILE A 88 10.58 -0.24 19.94
C ILE A 88 12.03 -0.14 19.48
N PRO A 89 12.95 -1.10 19.80
CA PRO A 89 14.30 -1.10 19.25
C PRO A 89 14.31 -1.06 17.71
N ARG A 90 13.50 -1.89 17.06
CA ARG A 90 13.35 -1.90 15.60
C ARG A 90 12.82 -0.56 15.06
N LEU A 91 11.84 0.02 15.72
CA LEU A 91 11.28 1.33 15.32
C LEU A 91 12.36 2.42 15.35
N ILE A 92 13.17 2.47 16.41
CA ILE A 92 14.27 3.45 16.54
C ILE A 92 15.29 3.26 15.41
N ILE A 93 15.73 2.02 15.15
CA ILE A 93 16.66 1.71 14.07
C ILE A 93 16.06 2.12 12.72
N ASN A 94 14.79 1.81 12.48
CA ASN A 94 14.12 2.11 11.23
C ASN A 94 13.93 3.61 11.00
N LEU A 95 13.64 4.38 12.03
CA LEU A 95 13.60 5.85 11.94
C LEU A 95 15.00 6.43 11.65
N TYR A 96 16.05 5.86 12.25
CA TYR A 96 17.42 6.25 11.93
C TYR A 96 17.77 5.96 10.46
N LEU A 97 17.42 4.77 9.94
CA LEU A 97 17.66 4.40 8.54
C LEU A 97 16.89 5.29 7.57
N ALA A 98 15.62 5.61 7.88
CA ALA A 98 14.82 6.56 7.10
C ALA A 98 15.48 7.95 7.03
N ARG A 99 16.04 8.43 8.15
CA ARG A 99 16.83 9.67 8.18
C ARG A 99 18.10 9.57 7.33
N GLN A 100 18.77 8.40 7.29
CA GLN A 100 19.95 8.21 6.45
C GLN A 100 19.64 8.31 4.95
N VAL A 101 18.47 7.82 4.48
CA VAL A 101 18.04 8.02 3.09
C VAL A 101 18.05 9.50 2.75
N THR A 102 17.36 10.32 3.55
CA THR A 102 17.30 11.78 3.35
C THR A 102 18.68 12.42 3.33
N ASN A 103 19.48 12.16 4.36
CA ASN A 103 20.79 12.80 4.52
C ASN A 103 21.74 12.44 3.37
N LYS A 104 21.76 11.17 2.96
CA LYS A 104 22.64 10.70 1.88
C LYS A 104 22.24 11.29 0.53
N ILE A 105 20.95 11.32 0.22
CA ILE A 105 20.47 11.93 -1.05
C ILE A 105 20.78 13.43 -1.07
N ILE A 106 20.42 14.18 -0.02
CA ILE A 106 20.64 15.62 0.04
C ILE A 106 22.15 15.95 -0.04
N ASN A 107 22.99 15.25 0.72
CA ASN A 107 24.42 15.50 0.72
C ASN A 107 25.04 15.19 -0.66
N TYR A 108 24.64 14.09 -1.30
CA TYR A 108 25.09 13.76 -2.65
C TYR A 108 24.71 14.85 -3.66
N LEU A 109 23.44 15.25 -3.69
CA LEU A 109 22.96 16.24 -4.65
C LEU A 109 23.61 17.61 -4.43
N LYS A 110 23.78 18.04 -3.17
CA LYS A 110 24.49 19.30 -2.84
C LYS A 110 25.95 19.26 -3.24
N SER A 111 26.60 18.10 -3.23
CA SER A 111 27.98 17.99 -3.71
C SER A 111 28.11 18.08 -5.22
N LYS A 112 27.04 17.81 -5.95
CA LYS A 112 26.99 17.86 -7.45
C LYS A 112 26.58 19.24 -7.97
N ASN A 113 25.61 19.89 -7.32
CA ASN A 113 25.10 21.18 -7.74
C ASN A 113 24.52 22.00 -6.57
N SER A 114 24.50 23.32 -6.72
CA SER A 114 24.01 24.25 -5.69
C SER A 114 22.50 24.16 -5.46
N GLU A 115 21.72 23.69 -6.44
CA GLU A 115 20.27 23.56 -6.32
C GLU A 115 19.82 22.31 -5.56
N GLY A 116 20.71 21.31 -5.40
CA GLY A 116 20.40 20.05 -4.72
C GLY A 116 19.33 19.23 -5.43
N LYS A 117 19.28 19.30 -6.77
CA LYS A 117 18.36 18.52 -7.64
C LYS A 117 19.15 17.59 -8.57
N PRO A 118 18.60 16.42 -8.91
CA PRO A 118 19.22 15.57 -9.90
C PRO A 118 19.17 16.24 -11.28
N THR A 119 20.29 16.19 -12.01
CA THR A 119 20.44 16.78 -13.33
C THR A 119 20.74 15.73 -14.41
N SER A 120 21.06 14.52 -14.00
CA SER A 120 21.43 13.43 -14.89
C SER A 120 20.79 12.10 -14.46
N LYS A 121 20.81 11.13 -15.39
CA LYS A 121 20.40 9.76 -15.08
C LYS A 121 21.33 9.12 -14.04
N GLU A 122 22.64 9.44 -14.07
CA GLU A 122 23.59 8.98 -13.06
C GLU A 122 23.21 9.42 -11.65
N ASP A 123 22.72 10.67 -11.47
CA ASP A 123 22.22 11.15 -10.19
C ASP A 123 21.04 10.31 -9.69
N ILE A 124 20.14 9.96 -10.60
CA ILE A 124 18.99 9.10 -10.28
C ILE A 124 19.44 7.69 -9.89
N ASP A 125 20.38 7.09 -10.62
CA ASP A 125 20.91 5.76 -10.32
C ASP A 125 21.57 5.71 -8.93
N VAL A 126 22.32 6.75 -8.56
CA VAL A 126 22.88 6.88 -7.21
C VAL A 126 21.78 7.05 -6.15
N MET A 127 20.76 7.86 -6.41
CA MET A 127 19.62 8.04 -5.49
C MET A 127 18.86 6.72 -5.31
N VAL A 128 18.58 6.00 -6.40
CA VAL A 128 17.97 4.66 -6.38
C VAL A 128 18.83 3.71 -5.54
N GLY A 129 20.15 3.67 -5.75
CA GLY A 129 21.08 2.86 -4.95
C GLY A 129 21.05 3.18 -3.45
N ILE A 130 20.94 4.46 -3.08
CA ILE A 130 20.76 4.88 -1.68
C ILE A 130 19.45 4.36 -1.13
N VAL A 131 18.34 4.58 -1.83
CA VAL A 131 17.00 4.16 -1.40
C VAL A 131 16.94 2.65 -1.22
N THR A 132 17.35 1.86 -2.22
CA THR A 132 17.31 0.40 -2.17
C THR A 132 18.15 -0.14 -1.04
N LYS A 133 19.39 0.35 -0.86
CA LYS A 133 20.29 -0.08 0.23
C LYS A 133 19.68 0.13 1.61
N TYR A 134 19.27 1.37 1.91
CA TYR A 134 18.79 1.70 3.25
C TYR A 134 17.40 1.14 3.53
N THR A 135 16.56 0.98 2.51
CA THR A 135 15.26 0.34 2.69
C THR A 135 15.38 -1.18 2.84
N THR A 136 16.32 -1.83 2.17
CA THR A 136 16.61 -3.25 2.42
C THR A 136 17.07 -3.48 3.85
N LEU A 137 17.98 -2.62 4.38
CA LEU A 137 18.35 -2.66 5.79
C LEU A 137 17.15 -2.43 6.70
N HIS A 138 16.29 -1.46 6.37
CA HIS A 138 15.06 -1.20 7.12
C HIS A 138 14.18 -2.45 7.20
N LEU A 139 13.90 -3.13 6.07
CA LEU A 139 13.10 -4.35 6.05
C LEU A 139 13.76 -5.47 6.88
N THR A 140 15.07 -5.63 6.77
CA THR A 140 15.83 -6.60 7.56
C THR A 140 15.66 -6.35 9.07
N PHE A 141 15.89 -5.11 9.52
CA PHE A 141 15.71 -4.74 10.93
C PHE A 141 14.25 -4.73 11.37
N ALA A 142 13.29 -4.49 10.46
CA ALA A 142 11.87 -4.67 10.76
C ALA A 142 11.48 -6.15 10.94
N GLY A 143 12.40 -7.07 10.66
CA GLY A 143 12.10 -8.50 10.70
C GLY A 143 11.20 -8.95 9.56
N LEU A 144 11.22 -8.24 8.42
CA LEU A 144 10.48 -8.62 7.23
C LEU A 144 11.37 -9.38 6.25
N PHE A 145 10.99 -10.59 5.95
CA PHE A 145 11.57 -11.41 4.89
C PHE A 145 10.65 -11.36 3.68
N TYR A 146 11.16 -10.92 2.55
CA TYR A 146 10.43 -10.96 1.30
C TYR A 146 11.13 -11.89 0.30
N SER A 147 10.34 -12.64 -0.46
CA SER A 147 10.84 -13.53 -1.50
C SER A 147 10.23 -13.16 -2.84
N LYS A 148 11.09 -13.07 -3.87
CA LYS A 148 10.62 -12.93 -5.25
C LYS A 148 10.14 -14.29 -5.74
N LYS A 149 8.85 -14.38 -6.06
CA LYS A 149 8.30 -15.54 -6.74
C LYS A 149 8.22 -15.24 -8.23
N ARG A 150 8.87 -16.08 -9.02
CA ARG A 150 8.76 -16.02 -10.48
C ARG A 150 7.67 -16.99 -10.91
N LEU A 151 6.69 -16.47 -11.62
CA LEU A 151 5.70 -17.32 -12.29
C LEU A 151 6.33 -17.94 -13.55
N PRO A 152 6.01 -19.19 -13.87
CA PRO A 152 6.50 -19.81 -15.10
C PRO A 152 5.84 -19.15 -16.33
N ASP A 153 6.58 -19.07 -17.42
CA ASP A 153 6.10 -18.47 -18.66
C ASP A 153 4.86 -19.20 -19.21
N SER A 154 4.74 -20.50 -18.95
CA SER A 154 3.55 -21.30 -19.28
C SER A 154 2.28 -20.85 -18.55
N LYS A 155 2.39 -20.18 -17.39
CA LYS A 155 1.26 -19.56 -16.68
C LYS A 155 1.00 -18.15 -17.17
N ILE A 156 2.05 -17.39 -17.46
CA ILE A 156 1.97 -15.97 -17.86
C ILE A 156 1.44 -15.81 -19.28
N LEU A 157 2.04 -16.55 -20.24
CA LEU A 157 1.81 -16.34 -21.66
C LEU A 157 0.33 -16.50 -22.08
N PRO A 158 -0.41 -17.53 -21.64
CA PRO A 158 -1.82 -17.65 -22.03
C PRO A 158 -2.69 -16.49 -21.54
N VAL A 159 -2.41 -15.97 -20.32
CA VAL A 159 -3.16 -14.81 -19.76
C VAL A 159 -2.86 -13.56 -20.55
N TYR A 160 -1.59 -13.30 -20.89
CA TYR A 160 -1.22 -12.14 -21.66
C TYR A 160 -1.74 -12.22 -23.11
N GLN A 161 -1.66 -13.38 -23.76
CA GLN A 161 -2.23 -13.58 -25.09
C GLN A 161 -3.74 -13.37 -25.14
N LYS A 162 -4.46 -13.79 -24.11
CA LYS A 162 -5.88 -13.51 -23.96
C LYS A 162 -6.21 -12.02 -24.02
N TYR A 163 -5.42 -11.18 -23.34
CA TYR A 163 -5.73 -9.76 -23.20
C TYR A 163 -5.02 -8.84 -24.20
N PHE A 164 -3.83 -9.22 -24.69
CA PHE A 164 -3.00 -8.38 -25.55
C PHE A 164 -2.81 -8.93 -26.97
N GLY A 165 -3.42 -10.08 -27.27
CA GLY A 165 -3.39 -10.70 -28.58
C GLY A 165 -2.49 -11.93 -28.68
N PRO A 166 -2.79 -12.84 -29.65
CA PRO A 166 -2.14 -14.15 -29.77
C PRO A 166 -0.63 -14.05 -30.04
N ASP A 167 -0.18 -12.94 -30.65
CA ASP A 167 1.23 -12.71 -30.98
C ASP A 167 2.03 -12.08 -29.82
N TYR A 168 1.43 -11.92 -28.63
CA TYR A 168 2.12 -11.36 -27.48
C TYR A 168 3.36 -12.17 -27.11
N LYS A 169 4.46 -11.46 -26.87
CA LYS A 169 5.73 -12.01 -26.36
C LYS A 169 6.02 -11.42 -24.99
N ILE A 170 6.54 -12.26 -24.10
CA ILE A 170 6.91 -11.85 -22.73
C ILE A 170 7.99 -10.77 -22.79
N ASP A 171 7.72 -9.63 -22.16
CA ASP A 171 8.59 -8.45 -22.14
C ASP A 171 8.73 -7.91 -20.71
N TYR A 172 9.97 -7.88 -20.22
CA TYR A 172 10.32 -7.30 -18.92
C TYR A 172 11.16 -6.02 -19.04
N ASP A 173 11.65 -5.70 -20.24
CA ASP A 173 12.75 -4.77 -20.45
C ASP A 173 12.37 -3.47 -21.19
N SER A 174 11.21 -3.45 -21.84
CA SER A 174 10.70 -2.24 -22.51
C SER A 174 10.47 -1.09 -21.55
N LYS A 175 10.45 0.12 -22.08
CA LYS A 175 10.14 1.33 -21.31
C LYS A 175 8.69 1.32 -20.81
N PHE A 176 8.47 1.87 -19.63
CA PHE A 176 7.15 2.00 -19.01
C PHE A 176 7.03 3.33 -18.24
N GLY A 177 5.80 3.79 -17.99
CA GLY A 177 5.55 5.07 -17.34
C GLY A 177 5.64 5.01 -15.82
N CYS A 178 5.17 3.93 -15.21
CA CYS A 178 5.21 3.75 -13.76
C CYS A 178 5.11 2.27 -13.36
N TYR A 179 5.50 1.99 -12.11
CA TYR A 179 5.16 0.73 -11.47
C TYR A 179 3.73 0.79 -10.91
N ILE A 180 3.04 -0.35 -10.94
CA ILE A 180 1.76 -0.53 -10.24
C ILE A 180 1.80 -1.77 -9.35
N SER A 181 1.09 -1.73 -8.22
CA SER A 181 0.93 -2.88 -7.32
C SER A 181 -0.40 -2.83 -6.59
N ASN A 182 -0.86 -3.98 -6.09
CA ASN A 182 -1.92 -4.01 -5.10
C ASN A 182 -1.46 -3.36 -3.79
N HIS A 183 -2.40 -2.93 -2.95
CA HIS A 183 -2.10 -2.24 -1.70
C HIS A 183 -2.73 -2.95 -0.51
N THR A 184 -1.90 -3.56 0.33
CA THR A 184 -2.34 -4.40 1.43
C THR A 184 -1.85 -3.94 2.79
N CYS A 185 -0.64 -3.38 2.86
CA CYS A 185 0.00 -3.01 4.14
C CYS A 185 1.05 -1.90 3.96
N ALA A 186 1.65 -1.47 5.06
CA ALA A 186 2.74 -0.48 5.04
C ALA A 186 4.00 -0.99 4.31
N TYR A 187 4.21 -2.30 4.29
CA TYR A 187 5.41 -2.88 3.67
C TYR A 187 5.39 -2.87 2.14
N ASP A 188 4.22 -2.71 1.51
CA ASP A 188 4.11 -2.64 0.04
C ASP A 188 4.99 -1.52 -0.53
N MET A 189 4.91 -0.34 0.09
CA MET A 189 5.76 0.80 -0.29
C MET A 189 7.24 0.50 -0.03
N MET A 190 7.55 -0.09 1.12
CA MET A 190 8.95 -0.37 1.50
C MET A 190 9.59 -1.44 0.64
N ILE A 191 8.83 -2.48 0.24
CA ILE A 191 9.30 -3.50 -0.69
C ILE A 191 9.58 -2.87 -2.07
N SER A 192 8.68 -2.03 -2.58
CA SER A 192 8.87 -1.28 -3.82
C SER A 192 10.12 -0.38 -3.76
N MET A 193 10.36 0.30 -2.65
CA MET A 193 11.58 1.08 -2.43
C MET A 193 12.83 0.21 -2.40
N ALA A 194 12.79 -0.93 -1.72
CA ALA A 194 13.93 -1.83 -1.60
C ALA A 194 14.30 -2.51 -2.93
N LEU A 195 13.32 -2.75 -3.80
CA LEU A 195 13.52 -3.45 -5.08
C LEU A 195 13.85 -2.50 -6.23
N PHE A 196 13.14 -1.38 -6.29
CA PHE A 196 13.16 -0.50 -7.46
C PHE A 196 13.56 0.94 -7.13
N GLY A 197 13.81 1.26 -5.86
CA GLY A 197 14.14 2.62 -5.42
C GLY A 197 13.02 3.65 -5.67
N THR A 198 11.76 3.21 -5.72
CA THR A 198 10.64 4.06 -6.13
C THR A 198 10.27 5.11 -5.10
N GLY A 199 9.94 6.32 -5.56
CA GLY A 199 9.01 7.18 -4.87
C GLY A 199 7.57 6.65 -4.98
N PHE A 200 6.60 7.32 -4.36
CA PHE A 200 5.19 6.92 -4.38
C PHE A 200 4.25 8.11 -4.27
N VAL A 201 2.95 7.83 -4.42
CA VAL A 201 1.91 8.84 -4.24
C VAL A 201 1.39 8.77 -2.81
N ALA A 202 1.56 9.83 -2.04
CA ALA A 202 1.20 9.89 -0.62
C ALA A 202 0.24 11.05 -0.30
N LYS A 203 -0.51 10.94 0.80
CA LYS A 203 -1.31 12.05 1.32
C LYS A 203 -0.38 13.19 1.77
N ILE A 204 -0.79 14.44 1.58
CA ILE A 204 -0.01 15.63 1.98
C ILE A 204 0.40 15.61 3.46
N GLY A 205 -0.44 15.03 4.32
CA GLY A 205 -0.13 14.84 5.74
C GLY A 205 1.13 14.01 6.00
N ALA A 206 1.43 13.02 5.15
CA ALA A 206 2.65 12.21 5.28
C ALA A 206 3.92 13.06 5.12
N GLY A 207 3.87 14.10 4.28
CA GLY A 207 4.96 15.05 4.09
C GLY A 207 5.26 15.93 5.30
N LYS A 208 4.38 15.97 6.31
CA LYS A 208 4.53 16.72 7.56
C LYS A 208 5.08 15.87 8.71
N VAL A 209 5.10 14.54 8.55
CA VAL A 209 5.60 13.62 9.59
C VAL A 209 7.12 13.79 9.74
N PRO A 210 7.63 14.05 10.96
CA PRO A 210 9.07 14.17 11.20
C PRO A 210 9.82 12.93 10.68
N ILE A 211 11.02 13.12 10.12
CA ILE A 211 11.87 12.08 9.51
C ILE A 211 11.27 11.50 8.23
N ILE A 212 10.03 11.01 8.26
CA ILE A 212 9.37 10.37 7.11
C ILE A 212 9.05 11.41 6.01
N GLY A 213 8.53 12.58 6.38
CA GLY A 213 8.20 13.64 5.41
C GLY A 213 9.42 14.09 4.58
N PRO A 214 10.55 14.44 5.19
CA PRO A 214 11.79 14.73 4.46
C PRO A 214 12.25 13.56 3.58
N MET A 215 12.14 12.31 4.06
CA MET A 215 12.52 11.12 3.29
C MET A 215 11.71 10.99 2.00
N ILE A 216 10.37 11.01 2.09
CA ILE A 216 9.52 10.87 0.91
C ILE A 216 9.66 12.03 -0.09
N LYS A 217 9.96 13.23 0.40
CA LYS A 217 10.27 14.39 -0.47
C LYS A 217 11.60 14.22 -1.20
N SER A 218 12.65 13.75 -0.50
CA SER A 218 13.95 13.50 -1.13
C SER A 218 13.91 12.42 -2.22
N MET A 219 12.95 11.51 -2.13
CA MET A 219 12.65 10.49 -3.15
C MET A 219 11.75 10.98 -4.27
N GLN A 220 11.47 12.28 -4.36
CA GLN A 220 10.56 12.87 -5.33
C GLN A 220 9.15 12.24 -5.32
N SER A 221 8.68 11.77 -4.17
CA SER A 221 7.30 11.27 -4.03
C SER A 221 6.28 12.38 -4.24
N ILE A 222 5.13 12.04 -4.82
CA ILE A 222 4.06 12.99 -5.15
C ILE A 222 3.13 13.10 -3.94
N LEU A 223 3.05 14.30 -3.35
CA LEU A 223 2.18 14.57 -2.21
C LEU A 223 0.85 15.15 -2.68
N VAL A 224 -0.23 14.49 -2.28
CA VAL A 224 -1.59 14.76 -2.74
C VAL A 224 -2.42 15.36 -1.62
N ASP A 225 -2.96 16.55 -1.85
CA ASP A 225 -4.02 17.12 -1.04
C ASP A 225 -5.38 16.73 -1.65
N ARG A 226 -6.15 15.92 -0.92
CA ARG A 226 -7.48 15.46 -1.36
C ARG A 226 -8.61 16.37 -0.91
N SER A 227 -8.32 17.42 -0.14
CA SER A 227 -9.32 18.32 0.46
C SER A 227 -9.71 19.49 -0.43
N SER A 228 -8.91 19.84 -1.46
CA SER A 228 -9.21 20.98 -2.33
C SER A 228 -10.12 20.57 -3.50
N THR A 229 -11.05 21.42 -3.87
CA THR A 229 -12.06 21.22 -4.93
C THR A 229 -11.46 20.95 -6.32
N ASN A 230 -10.29 21.52 -6.62
CA ASN A 230 -9.57 21.33 -7.89
C ASN A 230 -8.45 20.29 -7.80
N ALA A 231 -8.35 19.57 -6.67
CA ALA A 231 -7.24 18.65 -6.40
C ALA A 231 -7.18 17.47 -7.37
N LYS A 232 -8.33 16.98 -7.84
CA LYS A 232 -8.36 15.80 -8.71
C LYS A 232 -7.73 16.03 -10.08
N GLU A 233 -8.08 17.13 -10.75
CA GLU A 233 -7.54 17.46 -12.08
C GLU A 233 -6.04 17.75 -12.02
N ASN A 234 -5.63 18.54 -11.02
CA ASN A 234 -4.22 18.83 -10.79
C ASN A 234 -3.38 17.57 -10.51
N ILE A 235 -3.94 16.61 -9.76
CA ILE A 235 -3.22 15.37 -9.43
C ILE A 235 -3.04 14.48 -10.67
N LEU A 236 -4.09 14.30 -11.47
CA LEU A 236 -4.02 13.49 -12.68
C LEU A 236 -3.00 14.07 -13.67
N ASP A 237 -2.98 15.39 -13.84
CA ASP A 237 -2.00 16.08 -14.68
C ASP A 237 -0.54 15.91 -14.15
N ILE A 238 -0.34 16.03 -12.84
CA ILE A 238 0.98 15.79 -12.22
C ILE A 238 1.43 14.34 -12.44
N LEU A 239 0.53 13.37 -12.27
CA LEU A 239 0.84 11.95 -12.47
C LEU A 239 1.15 11.67 -13.94
N ASP A 240 0.37 12.21 -14.87
CA ASP A 240 0.57 12.05 -16.31
C ASP A 240 1.91 12.64 -16.75
N LYS A 241 2.23 13.88 -16.37
CA LYS A 241 3.53 14.51 -16.62
C LYS A 241 4.68 13.70 -16.02
N ARG A 242 4.52 13.17 -14.80
CA ARG A 242 5.57 12.36 -14.18
C ARG A 242 5.83 11.06 -14.92
N GLN A 243 4.77 10.37 -15.38
CA GLN A 243 4.88 9.14 -16.15
C GLN A 243 5.58 9.40 -17.50
N LYS A 244 5.20 10.45 -18.22
CA LYS A 244 5.81 10.84 -19.48
C LYS A 244 7.31 11.14 -19.33
N ARG A 245 7.67 11.97 -18.34
CA ARG A 245 9.07 12.29 -18.04
C ARG A 245 9.91 11.04 -17.75
N TYR A 246 9.38 10.11 -16.96
CA TYR A 246 10.07 8.86 -16.65
C TYR A 246 10.19 7.97 -17.89
N TYR A 247 9.13 7.84 -18.69
CA TYR A 247 9.11 7.08 -19.94
C TYR A 247 10.11 7.63 -20.97
N GLU A 248 10.24 8.93 -21.06
CA GLU A 248 11.20 9.64 -21.95
C GLU A 248 12.64 9.55 -21.45
N GLY A 249 12.87 9.07 -20.23
CA GLY A 249 14.21 8.90 -19.68
C GLY A 249 14.78 10.17 -19.05
N GLU A 250 13.93 11.14 -18.69
CA GLU A 250 14.36 12.30 -17.93
C GLU A 250 14.89 11.92 -16.54
N PRO A 251 15.74 12.75 -15.91
CA PRO A 251 16.32 12.47 -14.60
C PRO A 251 15.30 12.62 -13.47
N VAL A 252 14.36 11.70 -13.41
CA VAL A 252 13.34 11.60 -12.36
C VAL A 252 13.34 10.22 -11.74
N MET A 253 13.12 10.15 -10.42
CA MET A 253 13.03 8.87 -9.71
C MET A 253 11.91 8.01 -10.28
N PRO A 254 12.10 6.68 -10.40
CA PRO A 254 10.99 5.77 -10.66
C PRO A 254 9.93 5.90 -9.57
N PHE A 255 8.68 5.61 -9.87
CA PHE A 255 7.63 5.71 -8.87
C PHE A 255 6.57 4.62 -8.98
N MET A 256 6.00 4.29 -7.84
CA MET A 256 4.96 3.30 -7.67
C MET A 256 3.61 3.98 -7.46
N ILE A 257 2.60 3.52 -8.17
CA ILE A 257 1.20 3.87 -7.93
C ILE A 257 0.48 2.63 -7.41
N PHE A 258 -0.27 2.79 -6.33
CA PHE A 258 -1.23 1.80 -5.86
C PHE A 258 -2.61 2.18 -6.42
N PRO A 259 -3.04 1.59 -7.55
CA PRO A 259 -4.18 2.10 -8.30
C PRO A 259 -5.53 1.93 -7.58
N GLU A 260 -5.59 1.07 -6.59
CA GLU A 260 -6.74 0.89 -5.70
C GLU A 260 -7.04 2.16 -4.88
N GLY A 261 -6.00 2.94 -4.53
CA GLY A 261 -6.09 4.19 -3.78
C GLY A 261 -6.46 4.03 -2.31
N THR A 262 -6.58 2.81 -1.82
CA THR A 262 -6.72 2.44 -0.40
C THR A 262 -6.20 1.02 -0.21
N THR A 263 -5.98 0.61 1.03
CA THR A 263 -5.57 -0.76 1.36
C THR A 263 -6.74 -1.72 1.36
N SER A 264 -6.48 -2.97 0.98
CA SER A 264 -7.40 -4.11 1.08
C SER A 264 -6.88 -5.17 2.06
N SER A 265 -7.65 -6.24 2.27
CA SER A 265 -7.22 -7.39 3.06
C SER A 265 -6.15 -8.26 2.38
N GLY A 266 -5.83 -7.97 1.11
CA GLY A 266 -4.82 -8.69 0.33
C GLY A 266 -5.32 -9.92 -0.42
N ARG A 267 -6.62 -10.25 -0.34
CA ARG A 267 -7.25 -11.32 -1.12
C ARG A 267 -7.99 -10.78 -2.34
N HIS A 268 -8.47 -9.55 -2.25
CA HIS A 268 -9.26 -8.91 -3.30
C HIS A 268 -8.48 -7.76 -3.91
N LEU A 269 -8.62 -7.56 -5.22
CA LEU A 269 -8.20 -6.33 -5.89
C LEU A 269 -9.40 -5.39 -6.04
N LEU A 270 -9.26 -4.17 -5.54
CA LEU A 270 -10.27 -3.12 -5.65
C LEU A 270 -10.24 -2.51 -7.07
N PRO A 271 -11.29 -1.76 -7.47
CA PRO A 271 -11.29 -1.08 -8.77
C PRO A 271 -10.11 -0.11 -8.94
N PHE A 272 -9.45 -0.18 -10.09
CA PHE A 272 -8.29 0.65 -10.38
C PHE A 272 -8.70 2.05 -10.83
N LYS A 273 -7.97 3.07 -10.38
CA LYS A 273 -8.21 4.49 -10.64
C LYS A 273 -7.34 5.01 -11.78
N LYS A 274 -7.81 6.07 -12.42
CA LYS A 274 -7.19 6.71 -13.60
C LYS A 274 -5.70 7.04 -13.45
N GLY A 275 -5.22 7.33 -12.24
CA GLY A 275 -3.89 7.91 -12.01
C GLY A 275 -2.69 7.16 -12.62
N ALA A 276 -2.76 5.85 -12.77
CA ALA A 276 -1.71 5.05 -13.41
C ALA A 276 -1.93 4.85 -14.92
N PHE A 277 -3.14 5.10 -15.41
CA PHE A 277 -3.58 4.69 -16.74
C PHE A 277 -3.98 5.86 -17.65
N GLY A 278 -4.07 7.08 -17.11
CA GLY A 278 -4.49 8.26 -17.85
C GLY A 278 -3.57 8.63 -19.01
N SER A 279 -2.26 8.39 -18.85
CA SER A 279 -1.25 8.62 -19.89
C SER A 279 -1.29 7.60 -21.03
N LEU A 280 -1.98 6.47 -20.86
CA LEU A 280 -1.97 5.32 -21.78
C LEU A 280 -0.57 4.78 -22.09
N LEU A 281 0.39 5.04 -21.22
CA LEU A 281 1.75 4.48 -21.30
C LEU A 281 1.78 3.06 -20.73
N PRO A 282 2.73 2.21 -21.18
CA PRO A 282 2.95 0.91 -20.58
C PRO A 282 3.20 1.02 -19.08
N VAL A 283 2.74 0.02 -18.31
CA VAL A 283 2.96 -0.04 -16.87
C VAL A 283 3.66 -1.35 -16.50
N LYS A 284 4.50 -1.29 -15.45
CA LYS A 284 5.16 -2.48 -14.92
C LYS A 284 4.43 -2.93 -13.65
N ALA A 285 3.69 -4.01 -13.76
CA ALA A 285 2.89 -4.51 -12.66
C ALA A 285 3.69 -5.44 -11.75
N THR A 286 3.44 -5.29 -10.46
CA THR A 286 3.86 -6.22 -9.42
C THR A 286 2.66 -6.53 -8.54
N PHE A 287 2.71 -7.63 -7.81
CA PHE A 287 1.75 -7.83 -6.74
C PHE A 287 2.38 -8.51 -5.52
N ILE A 288 1.76 -8.30 -4.39
CA ILE A 288 2.24 -8.72 -3.09
C ILE A 288 1.19 -9.63 -2.45
N HIS A 289 1.64 -10.79 -1.98
CA HIS A 289 0.85 -11.67 -1.13
C HIS A 289 1.36 -11.58 0.30
N PRO A 290 0.63 -10.87 1.20
CA PRO A 290 0.94 -10.92 2.62
C PRO A 290 0.58 -12.29 3.17
N ASN A 291 1.56 -13.01 3.70
CA ASN A 291 1.33 -14.31 4.30
C ASN A 291 0.79 -14.17 5.72
N LEU A 292 -0.14 -15.05 6.06
CA LEU A 292 -0.53 -15.27 7.46
C LEU A 292 0.65 -15.90 8.19
N TYR A 293 1.09 -15.22 9.26
CA TYR A 293 2.08 -15.78 10.16
C TYR A 293 1.47 -15.93 11.55
N GLU A 294 1.41 -17.15 12.05
CA GLU A 294 0.74 -17.50 13.31
C GLU A 294 -0.71 -16.95 13.37
N ASN A 295 -0.90 -15.88 14.17
CA ASN A 295 -2.20 -15.25 14.42
C ASN A 295 -2.29 -13.83 13.88
N TYR A 296 -1.31 -13.41 13.08
CA TYR A 296 -1.21 -12.04 12.58
C TYR A 296 -1.07 -12.02 11.06
N HIS A 297 -1.92 -11.25 10.41
CA HIS A 297 -1.92 -11.02 8.97
C HIS A 297 -1.51 -9.58 8.67
N LEU A 298 -0.55 -9.38 7.78
CA LEU A 298 -0.06 -8.04 7.43
C LEU A 298 -1.08 -7.18 6.67
N GLY A 299 -2.05 -7.80 6.01
CA GLY A 299 -3.11 -7.08 5.30
C GLY A 299 -3.95 -6.24 6.27
N VAL A 300 -3.99 -4.94 6.01
CA VAL A 300 -4.59 -3.95 6.92
C VAL A 300 -6.10 -3.90 6.77
N GLY A 301 -6.62 -4.21 5.57
CA GLY A 301 -8.01 -3.91 5.24
C GLY A 301 -8.25 -2.41 5.40
N SER A 302 -9.22 -2.04 6.21
CA SER A 302 -9.53 -0.64 6.55
C SER A 302 -9.05 -0.20 7.94
N SER A 303 -8.24 -1.02 8.63
CA SER A 303 -7.66 -0.63 9.93
C SER A 303 -6.53 0.40 9.78
N ASP A 304 -6.04 0.94 10.89
CA ASP A 304 -4.95 1.93 10.84
C ASP A 304 -3.62 1.31 10.42
N VAL A 305 -3.04 1.84 9.34
CA VAL A 305 -1.77 1.36 8.75
C VAL A 305 -0.60 1.53 9.72
N GLY A 306 -0.59 2.61 10.50
CA GLY A 306 0.47 2.89 11.46
C GLY A 306 0.45 1.91 12.64
N CYS A 307 -0.73 1.67 13.22
CA CYS A 307 -0.92 0.66 14.26
C CYS A 307 -0.50 -0.73 13.79
N ASN A 308 -0.93 -1.10 12.59
CA ASN A 308 -0.58 -2.37 11.95
C ASN A 308 0.95 -2.50 11.75
N TYR A 309 1.61 -1.44 11.29
CA TYR A 309 3.06 -1.42 11.14
C TYR A 309 3.78 -1.61 12.49
N ILE A 310 3.40 -0.85 13.52
CA ILE A 310 4.03 -0.97 14.86
C ILE A 310 3.79 -2.36 15.44
N ARG A 311 2.59 -2.90 15.31
CA ARG A 311 2.27 -4.27 15.73
C ARG A 311 3.16 -5.30 15.02
N SER A 312 3.39 -5.13 13.73
CA SER A 312 4.22 -6.04 12.95
C SER A 312 5.69 -6.03 13.38
N LEU A 313 6.21 -4.90 13.87
CA LEU A 313 7.56 -4.81 14.43
C LEU A 313 7.74 -5.63 15.71
N ALA A 314 6.67 -5.90 16.44
CA ALA A 314 6.67 -6.73 17.65
C ALA A 314 6.73 -8.24 17.35
N ASN A 315 6.44 -8.65 16.12
CA ASN A 315 6.55 -10.05 15.71
C ASN A 315 8.01 -10.47 15.59
N LEU A 316 8.30 -11.76 15.85
CA LEU A 316 9.65 -12.28 15.65
C LEU A 316 10.12 -12.07 14.22
N TYR A 317 9.28 -12.39 13.26
CA TYR A 317 9.46 -12.07 11.84
C TYR A 317 8.12 -11.97 11.10
N ASN A 318 8.16 -11.37 9.92
CA ASN A 318 7.05 -11.28 8.98
C ASN A 318 7.53 -11.80 7.63
N LYS A 319 6.65 -12.39 6.85
CA LYS A 319 6.98 -12.90 5.51
C LYS A 319 6.01 -12.37 4.46
N VAL A 320 6.57 -11.99 3.32
CA VAL A 320 5.81 -11.51 2.16
C VAL A 320 6.37 -12.15 0.91
N GLU A 321 5.49 -12.61 0.02
CA GLU A 321 5.87 -12.98 -1.35
C GLU A 321 5.51 -11.83 -2.29
N TYR A 322 6.43 -11.52 -3.21
CA TYR A 322 6.14 -10.57 -4.27
C TYR A 322 6.39 -11.20 -5.65
N VAL A 323 5.56 -10.82 -6.60
CA VAL A 323 5.63 -11.27 -7.98
C VAL A 323 5.79 -10.06 -8.90
N GLU A 324 6.72 -10.14 -9.82
CA GLU A 324 6.91 -9.15 -10.89
C GLU A 324 6.34 -9.72 -12.19
N LEU A 325 5.50 -8.95 -12.85
CA LEU A 325 4.87 -9.31 -14.11
C LEU A 325 5.59 -8.66 -15.30
N PRO A 326 5.49 -9.26 -16.51
CA PRO A 326 5.89 -8.59 -17.75
C PRO A 326 5.18 -7.24 -17.91
N ILE A 327 5.75 -6.36 -18.69
CA ILE A 327 5.21 -5.03 -18.94
C ILE A 327 3.86 -5.16 -19.64
N LEU A 328 2.87 -4.43 -19.13
CA LEU A 328 1.52 -4.33 -19.68
C LEU A 328 1.47 -3.13 -20.62
N THR A 329 1.45 -3.39 -21.91
CA THR A 329 1.42 -2.35 -22.95
C THR A 329 0.05 -2.30 -23.58
N PRO A 330 -0.68 -1.17 -23.49
CA PRO A 330 -1.97 -1.03 -24.14
C PRO A 330 -1.81 -1.10 -25.68
N ASN A 331 -2.71 -1.80 -26.36
CA ASN A 331 -2.69 -2.00 -27.81
C ASN A 331 -4.10 -2.04 -28.40
N ASP A 332 -4.21 -2.02 -29.72
CA ASP A 332 -5.50 -2.00 -30.41
C ASP A 332 -6.31 -3.28 -30.18
N TYR A 333 -5.63 -4.45 -30.17
CA TYR A 333 -6.29 -5.73 -29.85
C TYR A 333 -7.07 -5.66 -28.51
N MET A 334 -6.42 -5.11 -27.49
CA MET A 334 -7.02 -4.96 -26.16
C MET A 334 -8.26 -4.02 -26.24
N TYR A 335 -8.14 -2.87 -26.94
CA TYR A 335 -9.23 -1.90 -27.02
C TYR A 335 -10.41 -2.43 -27.83
N GLU A 336 -10.18 -3.20 -28.89
CA GLU A 336 -11.22 -3.77 -29.73
C GLU A 336 -11.98 -4.91 -29.03
N ASN A 337 -11.25 -5.84 -28.41
CA ASN A 337 -11.83 -7.03 -27.81
C ASN A 337 -12.43 -6.81 -26.42
N PHE A 338 -11.97 -5.80 -25.69
CA PHE A 338 -12.40 -5.51 -24.32
C PHE A 338 -13.07 -4.14 -24.16
N ALA A 339 -13.61 -3.57 -25.24
CA ALA A 339 -14.34 -2.28 -25.23
C ALA A 339 -15.49 -2.23 -24.20
N HIS A 340 -16.10 -3.37 -23.90
CA HIS A 340 -17.18 -3.49 -22.91
C HIS A 340 -16.76 -3.25 -21.45
N LEU A 341 -15.44 -3.27 -21.15
CA LEU A 341 -14.91 -3.08 -19.81
C LEU A 341 -14.80 -1.61 -19.36
N GLY A 342 -14.97 -0.66 -20.27
CA GLY A 342 -14.91 0.75 -19.92
C GLY A 342 -15.42 1.66 -21.06
N LYS A 343 -15.74 2.91 -20.71
CA LYS A 343 -16.17 3.93 -21.66
C LYS A 343 -14.99 4.66 -22.29
N GLU A 344 -13.92 4.87 -21.52
CA GLU A 344 -12.69 5.54 -21.95
C GLU A 344 -11.55 4.52 -22.07
N LYS A 345 -10.57 4.78 -22.93
CA LYS A 345 -9.41 3.90 -23.15
C LYS A 345 -8.65 3.57 -21.85
N TRP A 346 -8.52 4.54 -20.94
CA TRP A 346 -7.86 4.30 -19.66
C TRP A 346 -8.63 3.32 -18.75
N GLU A 347 -9.98 3.30 -18.81
CA GLU A 347 -10.82 2.36 -18.04
C GLU A 347 -10.61 0.93 -18.51
N ILE A 348 -10.62 0.75 -19.84
CA ILE A 348 -10.37 -0.55 -20.47
C ILE A 348 -8.97 -1.06 -20.06
N PHE A 349 -7.96 -0.21 -20.20
CA PHE A 349 -6.58 -0.58 -19.84
C PHE A 349 -6.44 -0.90 -18.33
N ALA A 350 -7.02 -0.11 -17.45
CA ALA A 350 -7.02 -0.33 -16.01
C ALA A 350 -7.68 -1.67 -15.64
N GLU A 351 -8.84 -1.98 -16.22
CA GLU A 351 -9.57 -3.21 -15.91
C GLU A 351 -8.90 -4.45 -16.53
N VAL A 352 -8.27 -4.34 -17.68
CA VAL A 352 -7.44 -5.40 -18.26
C VAL A 352 -6.23 -5.67 -17.35
N CYS A 353 -5.50 -4.65 -16.93
CA CYS A 353 -4.38 -4.81 -16.00
C CYS A 353 -4.83 -5.47 -14.68
N ARG A 354 -5.98 -5.06 -14.13
CA ARG A 354 -6.57 -5.65 -12.94
C ARG A 354 -6.92 -7.13 -13.17
N SER A 355 -7.50 -7.47 -14.32
CA SER A 355 -7.84 -8.85 -14.70
C SER A 355 -6.61 -9.74 -14.79
N VAL A 356 -5.54 -9.27 -15.45
CA VAL A 356 -4.26 -9.98 -15.54
C VAL A 356 -3.69 -10.24 -14.13
N MET A 357 -3.70 -9.22 -13.27
CA MET A 357 -3.20 -9.37 -11.91
C MET A 357 -4.07 -10.34 -11.08
N CYS A 358 -5.40 -10.34 -11.27
CA CYS A 358 -6.30 -11.29 -10.61
C CYS A 358 -6.03 -12.73 -11.05
N GLU A 359 -5.96 -12.98 -12.35
CA GLU A 359 -5.75 -14.34 -12.89
C GLU A 359 -4.38 -14.92 -12.51
N LEU A 360 -3.31 -14.10 -12.55
CA LEU A 360 -1.97 -14.56 -12.23
C LEU A 360 -1.69 -14.64 -10.74
N GLY A 361 -2.33 -13.78 -9.96
CA GLY A 361 -2.15 -13.66 -8.51
C GLY A 361 -3.20 -14.40 -7.68
N ASP A 362 -4.20 -15.05 -8.30
CA ASP A 362 -5.31 -15.69 -7.60
C ASP A 362 -6.05 -14.72 -6.66
N PHE A 363 -6.33 -13.51 -7.16
CA PHE A 363 -7.13 -12.52 -6.44
C PHE A 363 -8.57 -12.52 -6.91
N GLU A 364 -9.48 -12.26 -5.98
CA GLU A 364 -10.88 -12.00 -6.28
C GLU A 364 -11.08 -10.52 -6.64
N LYS A 365 -11.89 -10.22 -7.65
CA LYS A 365 -12.28 -8.84 -7.96
C LYS A 365 -13.32 -8.35 -6.96
N SER A 366 -13.14 -7.13 -6.47
CA SER A 366 -14.11 -6.43 -5.63
C SER A 366 -14.68 -5.22 -6.34
N GLU A 367 -15.97 -5.00 -6.22
CA GLU A 367 -16.63 -3.77 -6.70
C GLU A 367 -16.53 -2.61 -5.71
N PHE A 368 -16.06 -2.88 -4.50
CA PHE A 368 -15.89 -1.89 -3.45
C PHE A 368 -14.60 -1.09 -3.62
N GLY A 369 -14.66 0.21 -3.36
CA GLY A 369 -13.53 1.12 -3.50
C GLY A 369 -13.30 1.99 -2.27
N LEU A 370 -12.51 3.06 -2.41
CA LEU A 370 -12.13 3.96 -1.31
C LEU A 370 -13.34 4.49 -0.50
N LYS A 371 -14.44 4.81 -1.16
CA LYS A 371 -15.65 5.31 -0.47
C LYS A 371 -16.23 4.25 0.47
N ASP A 372 -16.24 3.01 0.02
CA ASP A 372 -16.75 1.88 0.79
C ASP A 372 -15.83 1.53 1.95
N SER A 373 -14.50 1.70 1.79
CA SER A 373 -13.55 1.60 2.90
C SER A 373 -13.86 2.60 4.02
N PHE A 374 -14.19 3.85 3.68
CA PHE A 374 -14.61 4.84 4.69
C PHE A 374 -15.94 4.45 5.35
N ARG A 375 -16.91 3.96 4.57
CA ARG A 375 -18.19 3.47 5.12
C ARG A 375 -17.97 2.34 6.10
N TYR A 376 -17.20 1.33 5.70
CA TYR A 376 -16.84 0.22 6.57
C TYR A 376 -16.19 0.69 7.89
N CYS A 377 -15.21 1.60 7.81
CA CYS A 377 -14.57 2.18 8.99
C CYS A 377 -15.56 2.95 9.89
N SER A 378 -16.44 3.75 9.31
CA SER A 378 -17.43 4.53 10.08
C SER A 378 -18.42 3.61 10.79
N CYS A 379 -18.89 2.54 10.13
CA CYS A 379 -19.75 1.55 10.77
C CYS A 379 -19.08 0.89 11.98
N ILE A 380 -17.79 0.54 11.84
CA ILE A 380 -17.04 -0.09 12.92
C ILE A 380 -16.77 0.86 14.09
N LYS A 381 -16.28 2.08 13.82
CA LYS A 381 -15.85 3.03 14.85
C LYS A 381 -17.01 3.78 15.50
N GLU A 382 -18.01 4.15 14.73
CA GLU A 382 -19.11 5.00 15.19
C GLU A 382 -20.39 4.21 15.52
N LYS A 383 -20.40 2.89 15.25
CA LYS A 383 -21.60 2.03 15.35
C LYS A 383 -22.82 2.59 14.64
N LYS A 384 -22.62 3.37 13.59
CA LYS A 384 -23.67 3.94 12.76
C LYS A 384 -24.18 2.89 11.79
N LEU A 385 -25.49 2.70 11.76
CA LEU A 385 -26.18 1.90 10.75
C LEU A 385 -25.91 2.46 9.35
N LEU A 386 -25.70 1.56 8.40
CA LEU A 386 -25.58 1.92 6.98
C LEU A 386 -26.92 2.42 6.45
N ASP A 387 -27.15 3.72 6.50
CA ASP A 387 -28.21 4.34 5.70
C ASP A 387 -27.62 4.72 4.34
N ARG A 388 -28.07 4.03 3.28
CA ARG A 388 -27.57 4.26 1.90
C ARG A 388 -27.86 5.67 1.39
N GLU A 389 -28.86 6.36 1.93
CA GLU A 389 -29.25 7.70 1.49
C GLU A 389 -28.39 8.83 2.08
N THR A 390 -27.78 8.64 3.24
CA THR A 390 -27.04 9.71 3.96
C THR A 390 -25.61 9.92 3.48
N TYR A 391 -25.05 9.07 2.62
CA TYR A 391 -23.66 9.17 2.14
C TYR A 391 -23.56 9.60 0.65
N LYS A 392 -24.28 10.63 0.26
CA LYS A 392 -23.87 11.46 -0.89
C LYS A 392 -22.75 12.38 -0.40
N ILE A 393 -21.52 11.87 -0.42
CA ILE A 393 -20.34 12.74 -0.28
C ILE A 393 -20.10 13.36 -1.66
N HIS A 394 -20.27 14.67 -1.72
CA HIS A 394 -19.92 15.53 -2.85
C HIS A 394 -18.40 15.50 -3.12
#